data_9d55f458229835d07ab6862955bbde04
#
_entry.id   9d55f458229835d07ab6862955bbde04
#
_cell.length_a   1.000
_cell.length_b   1.000
_cell.length_c   1.000
_cell.angle_alpha   90.00
_cell.angle_beta   90.00
_cell.angle_gamma   90.00
#
_symmetry.space_group_name_H-M   'P 1'
#
loop_
_entity.id
_entity.type
_entity.pdbx_description
1 polymer ?
#
loop_
_entity_poly.entity_id
_entity_poly.type
_entity_poly.pdbx_seq_one_letter_code
_entity_poly.pdbx_strand_id
1 'polypeptide(L)'
;YITDIDQYLVDDDTYSNLLQNNLRRPGRTIRKGGRFGYDYALTTRRADARLHAEYRSDRFRADLVLSLGAAAVCRRGYYEKELFPGAQSYGRSRRVRFTPYTLKATAGWAFSPRSYLEASAAAEAVLPDAADLFYQPQYNNRVIDDPCPERRYAAEINYGRTGETLTLRFSAYLLAMFDGVETRRYYDDMAGVF
;
A
#
# COMPACT_ATOMS: atom_id res chain seq x y z
N TYR A 1 3.78 35.29 4.74
CA TYR A 1 3.14 35.32 3.43
C TYR A 1 4.09 34.67 2.43
N ILE A 2 3.65 33.64 1.75
CA ILE A 2 4.28 33.17 0.52
C ILE A 2 3.32 33.66 -0.56
N THR A 3 3.66 34.76 -1.23
CA THR A 3 3.15 34.98 -2.57
C THR A 3 3.63 33.83 -3.42
N ASP A 4 2.84 33.44 -4.38
CA ASP A 4 3.31 32.54 -5.42
C ASP A 4 4.67 33.09 -5.85
N ILE A 5 5.73 32.39 -5.49
CA ILE A 5 7.13 32.85 -5.45
C ILE A 5 7.57 33.35 -6.82
N ASP A 6 6.86 33.06 -7.78
CA ASP A 6 7.10 32.96 -9.16
C ASP A 6 7.14 34.30 -9.86
N GLN A 7 6.34 35.25 -9.39
CA GLN A 7 6.35 36.60 -9.93
C GLN A 7 7.60 37.41 -9.53
N TYR A 8 8.33 37.01 -8.49
CA TYR A 8 9.51 37.74 -8.01
C TYR A 8 10.84 37.21 -8.55
N LEU A 9 10.87 36.00 -9.10
CA LEU A 9 12.13 35.36 -9.49
C LEU A 9 12.33 35.23 -11.00
N VAL A 10 11.30 35.52 -11.81
CA VAL A 10 11.38 35.26 -13.24
C VAL A 10 10.75 36.42 -14.01
N ASP A 11 11.58 37.20 -14.68
CA ASP A 11 11.17 38.25 -15.64
C ASP A 11 10.64 37.67 -16.97
N ASP A 12 10.43 36.36 -17.06
CA ASP A 12 10.00 35.68 -18.29
C ASP A 12 8.66 34.97 -18.09
N ASP A 13 7.65 35.42 -18.82
CA ASP A 13 6.30 34.84 -18.82
C ASP A 13 6.28 33.34 -19.13
N THR A 14 7.30 32.82 -19.81
CA THR A 14 7.42 31.39 -20.18
C THR A 14 7.63 30.51 -18.95
N TYR A 15 8.34 30.97 -17.97
CA TYR A 15 8.60 30.23 -16.73
C TYR A 15 7.55 30.46 -15.65
N SER A 16 6.78 31.55 -15.73
CA SER A 16 5.80 31.89 -14.69
C SER A 16 4.75 30.82 -14.48
N ASN A 17 4.31 30.14 -15.55
CA ASN A 17 3.33 29.08 -15.49
C ASN A 17 3.87 27.77 -14.89
N LEU A 18 5.12 27.42 -15.19
CA LEU A 18 5.78 26.24 -14.60
C LEU A 18 5.87 26.35 -13.08
N LEU A 19 6.07 27.53 -12.60
CA LEU A 19 6.27 27.82 -11.19
C LEU A 19 4.94 28.05 -10.47
N GLN A 20 3.82 28.30 -11.18
CA GLN A 20 2.52 28.49 -10.58
C GLN A 20 2.11 27.32 -9.68
N ASN A 21 1.79 27.63 -8.45
CA ASN A 21 1.33 26.64 -7.49
C ASN A 21 0.05 25.92 -7.96
N ASN A 22 -0.84 26.66 -8.64
CA ASN A 22 -2.07 26.14 -9.19
C ASN A 22 -2.53 26.99 -10.37
N LEU A 23 -2.45 26.48 -11.59
CA LEU A 23 -2.87 27.18 -12.80
C LEU A 23 -4.33 27.62 -12.81
N ARG A 24 -5.19 26.98 -12.03
CA ARG A 24 -6.60 27.39 -11.90
C ARG A 24 -6.80 28.64 -11.05
N ARG A 25 -5.78 29.04 -10.30
CA ARG A 25 -5.80 30.23 -9.43
C ARG A 25 -4.43 30.88 -9.43
N PRO A 26 -3.98 31.38 -10.59
CA PRO A 26 -2.68 32.02 -10.70
C PRO A 26 -2.62 33.27 -9.79
N GLY A 27 -1.44 33.59 -9.31
CA GLY A 27 -1.21 34.77 -8.47
C GLY A 27 -1.87 34.76 -7.09
N ARG A 28 -2.38 33.61 -6.64
CA ARG A 28 -3.00 33.51 -5.31
C ARG A 28 -1.98 33.64 -4.20
N THR A 29 -2.19 34.63 -3.31
CA THR A 29 -1.41 34.74 -2.07
C THR A 29 -1.76 33.62 -1.09
N ILE A 30 -0.76 32.86 -0.64
CA ILE A 30 -0.91 31.79 0.34
C ILE A 30 -0.52 32.32 1.71
N ARG A 31 -1.44 32.26 2.66
CA ARG A 31 -1.23 32.67 4.03
C ARG A 31 -0.77 31.51 4.90
N LYS A 32 -0.25 31.78 6.08
CA LYS A 32 0.13 30.79 7.09
C LYS A 32 -1.01 29.78 7.32
N GLY A 33 -0.72 28.48 7.20
CA GLY A 33 -1.70 27.40 7.28
C GLY A 33 -2.36 27.03 5.94
N GLY A 34 -2.12 27.80 4.86
CA GLY A 34 -2.56 27.47 3.51
C GLY A 34 -1.69 26.37 2.89
N ARG A 35 -2.26 25.63 1.92
CA ARG A 35 -1.54 24.59 1.19
C ARG A 35 -0.73 25.20 0.06
N PHE A 36 0.54 24.80 -0.04
CA PHE A 36 1.48 25.23 -1.07
C PHE A 36 2.13 24.02 -1.72
N GLY A 37 2.56 24.13 -2.98
CA GLY A 37 3.25 23.11 -3.74
C GLY A 37 2.32 22.05 -4.30
N TYR A 38 1.51 21.39 -3.51
CA TYR A 38 0.57 20.38 -3.94
C TYR A 38 -0.65 20.28 -3.03
N ASP A 39 -1.76 19.84 -3.60
CA ASP A 39 -2.98 19.51 -2.87
C ASP A 39 -3.68 18.34 -3.56
N TYR A 40 -3.75 17.21 -2.88
CA TYR A 40 -4.38 15.99 -3.39
C TYR A 40 -4.93 15.12 -2.25
N ALA A 41 -5.79 14.19 -2.62
CA ALA A 41 -6.27 13.14 -1.74
C ALA A 41 -6.12 11.77 -2.40
N LEU A 42 -5.68 10.79 -1.65
CA LEU A 42 -5.77 9.38 -1.99
C LEU A 42 -6.97 8.78 -1.27
N THR A 43 -7.77 8.03 -2.00
CA THR A 43 -8.96 7.38 -1.45
C THR A 43 -8.90 5.91 -1.72
N THR A 44 -8.85 5.11 -0.65
CA THR A 44 -9.00 3.66 -0.69
C THR A 44 -10.39 3.30 -0.18
N ARG A 45 -11.12 2.52 -0.96
CA ARG A 45 -12.39 1.90 -0.55
C ARG A 45 -12.20 0.41 -0.57
N ARG A 46 -12.59 -0.27 0.51
CA ARG A 46 -12.45 -1.71 0.66
C ARG A 46 -13.69 -2.28 1.33
N ALA A 47 -14.09 -3.46 0.87
CA ALA A 47 -15.10 -4.29 1.50
C ALA A 47 -14.59 -5.73 1.51
N ASP A 48 -14.71 -6.43 2.63
CA ASP A 48 -14.26 -7.80 2.81
C ASP A 48 -15.37 -8.64 3.45
N ALA A 49 -15.48 -9.88 3.00
CA ALA A 49 -16.20 -10.94 3.69
C ALA A 49 -15.18 -11.90 4.32
N ARG A 50 -15.45 -12.34 5.53
CA ARG A 50 -14.57 -13.25 6.28
C ARG A 50 -15.35 -14.43 6.85
N LEU A 51 -14.79 -15.62 6.66
CA LEU A 51 -15.21 -16.86 7.30
C LEU A 51 -14.10 -17.32 8.23
N HIS A 52 -14.47 -17.74 9.44
CA HIS A 52 -13.59 -18.40 10.38
C HIS A 52 -14.27 -19.68 10.83
N ALA A 53 -13.57 -20.80 10.73
CA ALA A 53 -14.04 -22.10 11.16
C ALA A 53 -12.98 -22.73 12.08
N GLU A 54 -13.42 -23.24 13.20
CA GLU A 54 -12.58 -23.92 14.19
C GLU A 54 -13.15 -25.28 14.48
N TYR A 55 -12.27 -26.29 14.54
CA TYR A 55 -12.60 -27.65 14.95
C TYR A 55 -11.67 -28.11 16.06
N ARG A 56 -12.21 -28.67 17.10
CA ARG A 56 -11.48 -29.24 18.25
C ARG A 56 -12.00 -30.62 18.62
N SER A 57 -11.08 -31.52 18.85
CA SER A 57 -11.31 -32.80 19.49
C SER A 57 -10.20 -33.07 20.52
N ASP A 58 -10.21 -34.20 21.18
CA ASP A 58 -9.26 -34.54 22.26
C ASP A 58 -7.79 -34.46 21.82
N ARG A 59 -7.51 -34.79 20.58
CA ARG A 59 -6.13 -34.87 20.04
C ARG A 59 -5.89 -34.01 18.81
N PHE A 60 -6.94 -33.49 18.21
CA PHE A 60 -6.82 -32.75 16.96
C PHE A 60 -7.49 -31.40 17.07
N ARG A 61 -6.80 -30.38 16.56
CA ARG A 61 -7.36 -29.04 16.38
C ARG A 61 -7.11 -28.58 14.95
N ALA A 62 -8.06 -27.88 14.38
CA ALA A 62 -7.89 -27.22 13.09
C ALA A 62 -8.56 -25.85 13.13
N ASP A 63 -7.94 -24.90 12.46
CA ASP A 63 -8.42 -23.53 12.32
C ASP A 63 -8.30 -23.12 10.87
N LEU A 64 -9.34 -22.52 10.33
CA LEU A 64 -9.39 -22.03 8.96
C LEU A 64 -9.93 -20.60 8.94
N VAL A 65 -9.18 -19.70 8.37
CA VAL A 65 -9.60 -18.33 8.08
C VAL A 65 -9.57 -18.11 6.58
N LEU A 66 -10.71 -17.74 6.03
CA LEU A 66 -10.86 -17.32 4.64
C LEU A 66 -11.39 -15.89 4.62
N SER A 67 -10.74 -15.01 3.90
CA SER A 67 -11.24 -13.66 3.61
C SER A 67 -11.13 -13.38 2.12
N LEU A 68 -12.17 -12.78 1.57
CA LEU A 68 -12.21 -12.31 0.19
C LEU A 68 -12.75 -10.89 0.17
N GLY A 69 -12.07 -10.00 -0.56
CA GLY A 69 -12.41 -8.60 -0.61
C GLY A 69 -12.46 -8.03 -2.01
N ALA A 70 -13.02 -6.83 -2.08
CA ALA A 70 -12.93 -5.95 -3.23
C ALA A 70 -12.40 -4.60 -2.77
N ALA A 71 -11.40 -4.07 -3.45
CA ALA A 71 -10.83 -2.79 -3.13
C ALA A 71 -10.67 -1.92 -4.37
N ALA A 72 -10.71 -0.61 -4.17
CA ALA A 72 -10.49 0.37 -5.21
C ALA A 72 -9.75 1.57 -4.66
N VAL A 73 -8.71 2.00 -5.38
CA VAL A 73 -7.88 3.15 -5.05
C VAL A 73 -8.01 4.19 -6.15
N CYS A 74 -8.13 5.45 -5.80
CA CYS A 74 -8.05 6.57 -6.73
C CYS A 74 -7.41 7.79 -6.07
N ARG A 75 -6.76 8.61 -6.89
CA ARG A 75 -6.26 9.92 -6.51
C ARG A 75 -7.22 11.00 -6.97
N ARG A 76 -7.31 12.09 -6.21
CA ARG A 76 -7.95 13.34 -6.62
C ARG A 76 -6.98 14.50 -6.40
N GLY A 77 -6.56 15.13 -7.50
CA GLY A 77 -5.77 16.36 -7.45
C GLY A 77 -6.67 17.59 -7.37
N TYR A 78 -6.31 18.53 -6.52
CA TYR A 78 -7.01 19.81 -6.35
C TYR A 78 -6.26 20.96 -6.99
N TYR A 79 -4.99 20.76 -7.35
CA TYR A 79 -4.15 21.70 -8.08
C TYR A 79 -3.87 21.20 -9.49
N GLU A 80 -3.90 22.14 -10.44
CA GLU A 80 -3.48 21.90 -11.81
C GLU A 80 -2.04 22.40 -11.98
N LYS A 81 -1.19 21.55 -12.54
CA LYS A 81 0.23 21.80 -12.71
C LYS A 81 0.58 21.93 -14.19
N GLU A 82 1.47 22.85 -14.52
CA GLU A 82 1.92 23.10 -15.89
C GLU A 82 2.56 21.86 -16.51
N LEU A 83 3.43 21.15 -15.78
CA LEU A 83 4.06 19.91 -16.24
C LEU A 83 3.06 18.77 -16.49
N PHE A 84 1.86 18.87 -15.92
CA PHE A 84 0.81 17.86 -16.00
C PHE A 84 -0.55 18.53 -16.19
N PRO A 85 -0.82 19.15 -17.36
CA PRO A 85 -1.98 20.00 -17.54
C PRO A 85 -3.30 19.24 -17.50
N GLY A 86 -4.36 19.93 -17.13
CA GLY A 86 -5.72 19.43 -17.13
C GLY A 86 -5.91 18.19 -16.28
N ALA A 87 -6.51 17.16 -16.85
CA ALA A 87 -6.81 15.90 -16.18
C ALA A 87 -5.57 15.09 -15.76
N GLN A 88 -4.38 15.44 -16.21
CA GLN A 88 -3.15 14.78 -15.80
C GLN A 88 -2.78 15.08 -14.34
N SER A 89 -3.13 16.24 -13.80
CA SER A 89 -2.89 16.60 -12.39
C SER A 89 -4.16 16.93 -11.63
N TYR A 90 -5.15 17.54 -12.28
CA TYR A 90 -6.39 17.99 -11.68
C TYR A 90 -7.52 16.98 -11.81
N GLY A 91 -8.38 16.89 -10.80
CA GLY A 91 -9.51 15.97 -10.81
C GLY A 91 -9.16 14.56 -10.39
N ARG A 92 -9.95 13.59 -10.82
CA ARG A 92 -9.81 12.18 -10.42
C ARG A 92 -8.96 11.40 -11.42
N SER A 93 -8.04 10.59 -10.90
CA SER A 93 -7.35 9.56 -11.67
C SER A 93 -8.29 8.43 -12.11
N ARG A 94 -7.79 7.52 -12.96
CA ARG A 94 -8.42 6.22 -13.15
C ARG A 94 -8.51 5.50 -11.79
N ARG A 95 -9.55 4.68 -11.62
CA ARG A 95 -9.71 3.84 -10.44
C ARG A 95 -8.97 2.53 -10.65
N VAL A 96 -8.03 2.22 -9.76
CA VAL A 96 -7.35 0.93 -9.70
C VAL A 96 -8.15 0.00 -8.80
N ARG A 97 -8.43 -1.23 -9.26
CA ARG A 97 -9.23 -2.21 -8.54
C ARG A 97 -8.40 -3.42 -8.21
N PHE A 98 -8.63 -4.00 -7.02
CA PHE A 98 -7.96 -5.17 -6.51
C PHE A 98 -8.97 -6.14 -5.89
N THR A 99 -8.60 -7.41 -5.86
CA THR A 99 -9.33 -8.45 -5.14
C THR A 99 -8.40 -9.04 -4.08
N PRO A 100 -8.26 -8.37 -2.91
CA PRO A 100 -7.46 -8.90 -1.82
C PRO A 100 -8.10 -10.18 -1.26
N TYR A 101 -7.25 -11.11 -0.86
CA TYR A 101 -7.70 -12.32 -0.18
C TYR A 101 -6.73 -12.72 0.93
N THR A 102 -7.23 -13.49 1.88
CA THR A 102 -6.44 -14.16 2.91
C THR A 102 -6.98 -15.57 3.08
N LEU A 103 -6.11 -16.56 2.97
CA LEU A 103 -6.35 -17.95 3.33
C LEU A 103 -5.32 -18.32 4.40
N LYS A 104 -5.77 -18.73 5.59
CA LYS A 104 -4.90 -19.23 6.66
C LYS A 104 -5.50 -20.53 7.18
N ALA A 105 -4.67 -21.56 7.29
CA ALA A 105 -5.05 -22.83 7.85
C ALA A 105 -4.00 -23.27 8.88
N THR A 106 -4.46 -23.76 10.00
CA THR A 106 -3.61 -24.36 11.04
C THR A 106 -4.19 -25.71 11.42
N ALA A 107 -3.35 -26.71 11.57
CA ALA A 107 -3.73 -28.02 12.05
C ALA A 107 -2.74 -28.48 13.14
N GLY A 108 -3.25 -28.97 14.24
CA GLY A 108 -2.46 -29.46 15.37
C GLY A 108 -2.90 -30.85 15.80
N TRP A 109 -1.94 -31.71 16.04
CA TRP A 109 -2.13 -33.06 16.52
C TRP A 109 -1.35 -33.32 17.81
N ALA A 110 -2.04 -33.74 18.86
CA ALA A 110 -1.43 -34.17 20.12
C ALA A 110 -1.21 -35.70 20.09
N PHE A 111 0.05 -36.13 19.97
CA PHE A 111 0.41 -37.53 20.06
C PHE A 111 0.24 -38.12 21.45
N SER A 112 0.48 -37.27 22.45
CA SER A 112 0.32 -37.55 23.87
C SER A 112 0.01 -36.26 24.63
N PRO A 113 -0.33 -36.31 25.95
CA PRO A 113 -0.49 -35.12 26.77
C PRO A 113 0.77 -34.23 26.82
N ARG A 114 1.91 -34.76 26.44
CA ARG A 114 3.22 -34.09 26.56
C ARG A 114 3.86 -33.77 25.19
N SER A 115 3.27 -34.20 24.06
CA SER A 115 3.88 -33.99 22.74
C SER A 115 2.83 -33.66 21.67
N TYR A 116 3.15 -32.68 20.84
CA TYR A 116 2.29 -32.21 19.76
C TYR A 116 3.08 -31.83 18.51
N LEU A 117 2.42 -31.89 17.38
CA LEU A 117 2.83 -31.33 16.12
C LEU A 117 1.76 -30.33 15.67
N GLU A 118 2.21 -29.16 15.21
CA GLU A 118 1.33 -28.17 14.61
C GLU A 118 1.92 -27.72 13.27
N ALA A 119 1.08 -27.61 12.27
CA ALA A 119 1.44 -27.05 10.98
C ALA A 119 0.48 -25.93 10.63
N SER A 120 1.01 -24.85 10.07
CA SER A 120 0.22 -23.75 9.55
C SER A 120 0.68 -23.36 8.16
N ALA A 121 -0.26 -22.84 7.36
CA ALA A 121 0.01 -22.26 6.06
C ALA A 121 -0.86 -21.04 5.84
N ALA A 122 -0.33 -20.05 5.13
CA ALA A 122 -1.05 -18.85 4.75
C ALA A 122 -0.72 -18.44 3.31
N ALA A 123 -1.75 -17.94 2.63
CA ALA A 123 -1.63 -17.28 1.33
C ALA A 123 -2.45 -15.98 1.37
N GLU A 124 -1.82 -14.89 1.01
CA GLU A 124 -2.45 -13.56 1.07
C GLU A 124 -2.15 -12.76 -0.20
N ALA A 125 -3.15 -12.00 -0.65
CA ALA A 125 -2.98 -10.90 -1.60
C ALA A 125 -3.29 -9.58 -0.88
N VAL A 126 -2.27 -8.76 -0.71
CA VAL A 126 -2.34 -7.52 0.08
C VAL A 126 -2.29 -6.33 -0.86
N LEU A 127 -3.09 -5.30 -0.58
CA LEU A 127 -3.05 -4.08 -1.37
C LEU A 127 -1.71 -3.38 -1.19
N PRO A 128 -1.12 -2.86 -2.30
CA PRO A 128 0.00 -1.91 -2.21
C PRO A 128 -0.41 -0.64 -1.45
N ASP A 129 0.57 0.10 -0.96
CA ASP A 129 0.29 1.44 -0.44
C ASP A 129 -0.34 2.30 -1.54
N ALA A 130 -1.33 3.09 -1.17
CA ALA A 130 -2.05 3.92 -2.13
C ALA A 130 -1.15 4.95 -2.82
N ALA A 131 -0.07 5.40 -2.15
CA ALA A 131 0.89 6.33 -2.73
C ALA A 131 1.78 5.66 -3.79
N ASP A 132 2.13 4.40 -3.59
CA ASP A 132 3.02 3.64 -4.49
C ASP A 132 2.32 3.23 -5.80
N LEU A 133 1.00 3.37 -5.86
CA LEU A 133 0.23 3.16 -7.09
C LEU A 133 0.33 4.30 -8.10
N PHE A 134 1.01 5.41 -7.75
CA PHE A 134 1.16 6.58 -8.61
C PHE A 134 2.63 6.96 -8.73
N TYR A 135 3.07 7.28 -9.95
CA TYR A 135 4.46 7.71 -10.19
C TYR A 135 4.87 8.92 -9.34
N GLN A 136 4.01 9.92 -9.26
CA GLN A 136 4.22 11.14 -8.48
C GLN A 136 2.88 11.63 -7.93
N PRO A 137 2.39 11.05 -6.84
CA PRO A 137 1.04 11.36 -6.34
C PRO A 137 0.87 12.83 -5.92
N GLN A 138 1.94 13.56 -5.66
CA GLN A 138 1.88 15.00 -5.37
C GLN A 138 1.47 15.81 -6.59
N TYR A 139 1.90 15.41 -7.80
CA TYR A 139 1.83 16.25 -8.99
C TYR A 139 0.90 15.72 -10.08
N ASN A 140 0.75 14.39 -10.23
CA ASN A 140 -0.02 13.85 -11.34
C ASN A 140 -0.91 12.67 -10.99
N ASN A 141 -1.83 12.35 -11.92
CA ASN A 141 -2.81 11.27 -11.83
C ASN A 141 -2.33 9.96 -12.47
N ARG A 142 -1.07 9.91 -12.96
CA ARG A 142 -0.55 8.74 -13.66
C ARG A 142 -0.37 7.59 -12.67
N VAL A 143 -1.07 6.50 -12.94
CA VAL A 143 -0.94 5.24 -12.22
C VAL A 143 0.23 4.46 -12.80
N ILE A 144 0.96 3.74 -11.96
CA ILE A 144 2.02 2.83 -12.39
C ILE A 144 1.51 1.82 -13.42
N ASP A 145 2.43 1.27 -14.20
CA ASP A 145 2.10 0.23 -15.15
C ASP A 145 1.87 -1.09 -14.38
N ASP A 146 0.87 -1.87 -14.79
CA ASP A 146 0.51 -3.17 -14.22
C ASP A 146 0.40 -3.23 -12.68
N PRO A 147 -0.42 -2.36 -12.05
CA PRO A 147 -0.59 -2.38 -10.61
C PRO A 147 -1.22 -3.70 -10.16
N CYS A 148 -0.51 -4.45 -9.32
CA CYS A 148 -0.94 -5.73 -8.79
C CYS A 148 -0.85 -5.77 -7.26
N PRO A 149 -1.61 -6.65 -6.58
CA PRO A 149 -1.46 -6.85 -5.15
C PRO A 149 -0.17 -7.62 -4.85
N GLU A 150 0.46 -7.30 -3.74
CA GLU A 150 1.57 -8.09 -3.21
C GLU A 150 1.07 -9.46 -2.75
N ARG A 151 1.71 -10.53 -3.20
CA ARG A 151 1.39 -11.90 -2.81
C ARG A 151 2.37 -12.39 -1.75
N ARG A 152 1.83 -12.87 -0.63
CA ARG A 152 2.61 -13.42 0.48
C ARG A 152 2.19 -14.85 0.73
N TYR A 153 3.17 -15.73 0.90
CA TYR A 153 2.97 -17.12 1.27
C TYR A 153 3.81 -17.42 2.50
N ALA A 154 3.22 -18.09 3.47
CA ALA A 154 3.92 -18.51 4.66
C ALA A 154 3.55 -19.96 4.97
N ALA A 155 4.51 -20.72 5.48
CA ALA A 155 4.29 -22.04 6.05
C ALA A 155 5.15 -22.17 7.31
N GLU A 156 4.62 -22.87 8.29
CA GLU A 156 5.32 -23.13 9.55
C GLU A 156 4.96 -24.52 10.07
N ILE A 157 5.93 -25.21 10.63
CA ILE A 157 5.75 -26.47 11.34
C ILE A 157 6.41 -26.39 12.70
N ASN A 158 5.69 -26.78 13.74
CA ASN A 158 6.11 -26.74 15.12
C ASN A 158 5.97 -28.12 15.77
N TYR A 159 7.03 -28.63 16.34
CA TYR A 159 6.99 -29.79 17.22
C TYR A 159 7.31 -29.38 18.65
N GLY A 160 6.49 -29.78 19.59
CA GLY A 160 6.70 -29.55 21.00
C GLY A 160 6.64 -30.82 21.83
N ARG A 161 7.55 -30.94 22.81
CA ARG A 161 7.54 -32.00 23.81
C ARG A 161 7.91 -31.42 25.19
N THR A 162 7.05 -31.67 26.16
CA THR A 162 7.25 -31.28 27.57
C THR A 162 7.60 -32.51 28.40
N GLY A 163 8.82 -32.58 28.87
CA GLY A 163 9.25 -33.57 29.87
C GLY A 163 9.12 -33.03 31.29
N GLU A 164 9.51 -33.81 32.29
CA GLU A 164 9.48 -33.39 33.71
C GLU A 164 10.53 -32.33 34.00
N THR A 165 11.71 -32.45 33.39
CA THR A 165 12.84 -31.56 33.60
C THR A 165 13.22 -30.73 32.38
N LEU A 166 12.74 -31.07 31.18
CA LEU A 166 13.13 -30.43 29.93
C LEU A 166 11.92 -30.27 29.02
N THR A 167 11.74 -29.06 28.51
CA THR A 167 10.79 -28.76 27.46
C THR A 167 11.55 -28.43 26.16
N LEU A 168 11.20 -29.11 25.08
CA LEU A 168 11.78 -28.90 23.76
C LEU A 168 10.72 -28.34 22.80
N ARG A 169 11.11 -27.37 21.99
CA ARG A 169 10.34 -26.88 20.87
C ARG A 169 11.23 -26.73 19.64
N PHE A 170 10.79 -27.28 18.53
CA PHE A 170 11.40 -27.10 17.23
C PHE A 170 10.41 -26.43 16.30
N SER A 171 10.87 -25.39 15.61
CA SER A 171 10.07 -24.65 14.62
C SER A 171 10.86 -24.53 13.32
N ALA A 172 10.19 -24.76 12.20
CA ALA A 172 10.70 -24.43 10.89
C ALA A 172 9.65 -23.59 10.17
N TYR A 173 10.07 -22.54 9.46
CA TYR A 173 9.19 -21.66 8.74
C TYR A 173 9.73 -21.31 7.35
N LEU A 174 8.82 -20.99 6.45
CA LEU A 174 9.08 -20.47 5.11
C LEU A 174 8.22 -19.23 4.90
N LEU A 175 8.81 -18.19 4.35
CA LEU A 175 8.11 -16.97 3.92
C LEU A 175 8.55 -16.65 2.50
N ALA A 176 7.59 -16.40 1.61
CA ALA A 176 7.83 -15.95 0.25
C ALA A 176 6.94 -14.76 -0.08
N MET A 177 7.51 -13.76 -0.75
CA MET A 177 6.83 -12.53 -1.16
C MET A 177 7.07 -12.29 -2.65
N PHE A 178 6.02 -11.93 -3.38
CA PHE A 178 6.03 -11.67 -4.81
C PHE A 178 5.25 -10.39 -5.13
N ASP A 179 5.59 -9.76 -6.23
CA ASP A 179 4.89 -8.59 -6.78
C ASP A 179 4.85 -7.38 -5.82
N GLY A 180 5.84 -7.28 -4.93
CA GLY A 180 5.98 -6.11 -4.07
C GLY A 180 6.29 -4.86 -4.90
N VAL A 181 5.58 -3.76 -4.63
CA VAL A 181 5.82 -2.46 -5.26
C VAL A 181 6.62 -1.61 -4.30
N GLU A 182 7.76 -1.11 -4.76
CA GLU A 182 8.59 -0.15 -4.03
C GLU A 182 8.82 1.08 -4.91
N THR A 183 8.50 2.26 -4.40
CA THR A 183 8.76 3.53 -5.09
C THR A 183 10.06 4.12 -4.58
N ARG A 184 11.05 4.23 -5.46
CA ARG A 184 12.30 4.95 -5.19
C ARG A 184 12.31 6.26 -5.97
N ARG A 185 12.75 7.33 -5.35
CA ARG A 185 12.91 8.64 -5.96
C ARG A 185 14.38 8.98 -6.03
N TYR A 186 14.80 9.44 -7.19
CA TYR A 186 16.15 9.95 -7.42
C TYR A 186 16.05 11.43 -7.75
N TYR A 187 16.95 12.21 -7.22
CA TYR A 187 17.19 13.56 -7.69
C TYR A 187 18.21 13.48 -8.81
N ASP A 188 17.90 14.02 -9.98
CA ASP A 188 18.84 14.15 -11.09
C ASP A 188 19.36 15.59 -11.12
N ASP A 189 20.59 15.77 -10.65
CA ASP A 189 21.25 17.07 -10.62
C ASP A 189 21.46 17.68 -12.02
N MET A 190 21.54 16.84 -13.07
CA MET A 190 21.71 17.32 -14.44
C MET A 190 20.42 17.76 -15.08
N ALA A 191 19.31 17.13 -14.73
CA ALA A 191 18.00 17.47 -15.27
C ALA A 191 17.23 18.48 -14.40
N GLY A 192 17.65 18.73 -13.17
CA GLY A 192 16.97 19.61 -12.22
C GLY A 192 15.54 19.16 -11.86
N VAL A 193 15.23 17.86 -12.09
CA VAL A 193 13.91 17.24 -11.86
C VAL A 193 14.01 16.05 -10.93
N PHE A 194 12.92 15.80 -10.22
CA PHE A 194 12.77 14.64 -9.33
C PHE A 194 12.10 13.48 -10.03
#